data_ab96d3c9bbe9bcedf0a42a9ac7426f74
#
_entry.id   ab96d3c9bbe9bcedf0a42a9ac7426f74
#
_cell.length_a   1.000
_cell.length_b   1.000
_cell.length_c   1.000
_cell.angle_alpha   90.00
_cell.angle_beta   90.00
_cell.angle_gamma   90.00
#
_symmetry.space_group_name_H-M   'P 1'
#
loop_
_entity.id
_entity.type
_entity.pdbx_description
1 polymer ?
#
loop_
_entity_poly.entity_id
_entity_poly.type
_entity_poly.pdbx_seq_one_letter_code
_entity_poly.pdbx_strand_id
1 'polypeptide(L)'
;MNFTKTMQDLRIKIEAAWTNRSVLKEADTQDAIRQVIELLDKGHLRTAEPTREGWQVNEWVKKAVVMYFPIQGMKTIEVGPFEFHDKMELKKNYAELGVRVVPHAIARYGAYVAGCNHDAILH
;
A
#
# COMPACT_ATOMS: atom_id res chain seq x y z
N MET A 1 16.06 1.93 15.97
CA MET A 1 14.78 1.21 16.07
C MET A 1 14.88 -0.11 15.33
N ASN A 2 14.48 -1.19 15.96
CA ASN A 2 14.50 -2.50 15.31
C ASN A 2 13.31 -2.65 14.34
N PHE A 3 13.60 -2.91 13.07
CA PHE A 3 12.59 -3.09 12.01
C PHE A 3 11.60 -4.22 12.34
N THR A 4 12.10 -5.35 12.86
CA THR A 4 11.27 -6.49 13.22
C THR A 4 10.28 -6.13 14.35
N LYS A 5 10.73 -5.38 15.34
CA LYS A 5 9.87 -4.92 16.43
C LYS A 5 8.78 -3.98 15.90
N THR A 6 9.14 -3.03 15.02
CA THR A 6 8.20 -2.12 14.40
C THR A 6 7.14 -2.86 13.61
N MET A 7 7.53 -3.88 12.84
CA MET A 7 6.59 -4.71 12.09
C MET A 7 5.65 -5.46 12.99
N GLN A 8 6.15 -6.01 14.10
CA GLN A 8 5.33 -6.74 15.05
C GLN A 8 4.32 -5.80 15.73
N ASP A 9 4.75 -4.60 16.10
CA ASP A 9 3.87 -3.59 16.70
C ASP A 9 2.75 -3.19 15.75
N LEU A 10 3.07 -2.97 14.47
CA LEU A 10 2.07 -2.68 13.44
C LEU A 10 1.08 -3.83 13.29
N ARG A 11 1.57 -5.05 13.21
CA ARG A 11 0.73 -6.24 13.08
C ARG A 11 -0.27 -6.35 14.23
N ILE A 12 0.18 -6.14 15.46
CA ILE A 12 -0.69 -6.19 16.64
C ILE A 12 -1.84 -5.18 16.51
N LYS A 13 -1.52 -3.94 16.11
CA LYS A 13 -2.52 -2.88 15.93
C LYS A 13 -3.51 -3.21 14.81
N ILE A 14 -3.02 -3.74 13.70
CA ILE A 14 -3.86 -4.12 12.57
C ILE A 14 -4.82 -5.26 12.97
N GLU A 15 -4.31 -6.28 13.62
CA GLU A 15 -5.15 -7.40 14.05
C GLU A 15 -6.21 -6.98 15.09
N ALA A 16 -5.85 -6.08 16.01
CA ALA A 16 -6.79 -5.54 16.97
C ALA A 16 -7.91 -4.74 16.28
N ALA A 17 -7.57 -3.92 15.31
CA ALA A 17 -8.54 -3.13 14.54
C ALA A 17 -9.42 -4.02 13.66
N TRP A 18 -8.88 -5.09 13.13
CA TRP A 18 -9.64 -6.06 12.35
C TRP A 18 -10.77 -6.69 13.19
N THR A 19 -10.45 -7.01 14.43
CA THR A 19 -11.40 -7.61 15.36
C THR A 19 -12.40 -6.59 15.90
N ASN A 20 -11.96 -5.36 16.16
CA ASN A 20 -12.82 -4.29 16.67
C ASN A 20 -12.72 -3.06 15.77
N ARG A 21 -13.65 -2.95 14.83
CA ARG A 21 -13.67 -1.87 13.83
C ARG A 21 -13.94 -0.49 14.41
N SER A 22 -14.44 -0.41 15.64
CA SER A 22 -14.67 0.89 16.27
C SER A 22 -13.40 1.69 16.48
N VAL A 23 -12.24 1.03 16.62
CA VAL A 23 -10.95 1.70 16.80
C VAL A 23 -10.41 2.34 15.51
N LEU A 24 -11.06 2.14 14.36
CA LEU A 24 -10.68 2.81 13.11
C LEU A 24 -10.81 4.33 13.19
N LYS A 25 -11.51 4.84 14.16
CA LYS A 25 -11.65 6.28 14.40
C LYS A 25 -10.45 6.86 15.16
N GLU A 26 -9.65 6.00 15.78
CA GLU A 26 -8.50 6.43 16.58
C GLU A 26 -7.32 6.79 15.68
N ALA A 27 -6.66 7.92 15.99
CA ALA A 27 -5.51 8.38 15.23
C ALA A 27 -4.38 7.36 15.20
N ASP A 28 -4.11 6.71 16.32
CA ASP A 28 -3.04 5.72 16.42
C ASP A 28 -3.27 4.52 15.48
N THR A 29 -4.50 4.05 15.39
CA THR A 29 -4.89 2.95 14.49
C THR A 29 -4.77 3.39 13.03
N GLN A 30 -5.25 4.59 12.70
CA GLN A 30 -5.14 5.12 11.34
C GLN A 30 -3.69 5.30 10.93
N ASP A 31 -2.85 5.79 11.82
CA ASP A 31 -1.41 5.94 11.56
C ASP A 31 -0.75 4.58 11.28
N ALA A 32 -1.10 3.55 12.05
CA ALA A 32 -0.59 2.21 11.83
C ALA A 32 -0.97 1.67 10.45
N ILE A 33 -2.23 1.85 10.06
CA ILE A 33 -2.72 1.44 8.73
C ILE A 33 -1.96 2.19 7.64
N ARG A 34 -1.80 3.51 7.76
CA ARG A 34 -1.07 4.32 6.78
C ARG A 34 0.39 3.91 6.67
N GLN A 35 1.04 3.57 7.78
CA GLN A 35 2.41 3.07 7.77
C GLN A 35 2.53 1.76 7.00
N VAL A 36 1.57 0.86 7.14
CA VAL A 36 1.57 -0.41 6.39
C VAL A 36 1.47 -0.13 4.89
N ILE A 37 0.59 0.77 4.47
CA ILE A 37 0.46 1.12 3.05
C ILE A 37 1.74 1.75 2.52
N GLU A 38 2.39 2.63 3.30
CA GLU A 38 3.67 3.23 2.92
C GLU A 38 4.76 2.18 2.74
N LEU A 39 4.84 1.20 3.64
CA LEU A 39 5.80 0.11 3.54
C LEU A 39 5.55 -0.76 2.31
N LEU A 40 4.29 -1.01 1.98
CA LEU A 40 3.91 -1.72 0.75
C LEU A 40 4.35 -0.92 -0.48
N ASP A 41 4.07 0.38 -0.50
CA ASP A 41 4.39 1.26 -1.62
C ASP A 41 5.89 1.28 -1.91
N LYS A 42 6.71 1.21 -0.88
CA LYS A 42 8.18 1.20 -0.97
C LYS A 42 8.78 -0.18 -1.17
N GLY A 43 7.97 -1.23 -1.14
CA GLY A 43 8.44 -2.60 -1.32
C GLY A 43 9.11 -3.20 -0.09
N HIS A 44 8.97 -2.58 1.08
CA HIS A 44 9.53 -3.10 2.33
C HIS A 44 8.62 -4.14 2.99
N LEU A 45 7.42 -4.30 2.48
CA LEU A 45 6.43 -5.24 2.99
C LEU A 45 5.68 -5.82 1.80
N ARG A 46 5.25 -7.07 1.90
CA ARG A 46 4.51 -7.75 0.85
C ARG A 46 3.27 -8.43 1.40
N THR A 47 2.21 -8.51 0.61
CA THR A 47 1.02 -9.29 0.94
C THR A 47 1.28 -10.78 0.83
N ALA A 48 2.20 -11.17 -0.04
CA ALA A 48 2.67 -12.54 -0.18
C ALA A 48 4.14 -12.53 -0.58
N GLU A 49 4.90 -13.46 -0.08
CA GLU A 49 6.33 -13.54 -0.36
C GLU A 49 6.81 -14.98 -0.52
N PRO A 50 7.85 -15.22 -1.36
CA PRO A 50 8.41 -16.53 -1.52
C PRO A 50 9.26 -16.91 -0.31
N THR A 51 9.13 -18.15 0.14
CA THR A 51 9.97 -18.73 1.19
C THR A 51 10.55 -20.05 0.69
N ARG A 52 11.43 -20.67 1.48
CA ARG A 52 11.99 -21.98 1.13
C ARG A 52 10.92 -23.05 1.02
N GLU A 53 9.80 -22.89 1.72
CA GLU A 53 8.69 -23.86 1.77
C GLU A 53 7.56 -23.51 0.81
N GLY A 54 7.74 -22.49 -0.03
CA GLY A 54 6.72 -22.00 -0.95
C GLY A 54 6.28 -20.59 -0.60
N TRP A 55 5.13 -20.19 -1.09
CA TRP A 55 4.61 -18.85 -0.87
C TRP A 55 3.99 -18.70 0.52
N GLN A 56 4.35 -17.63 1.22
CA GLN A 56 3.74 -17.25 2.47
C GLN A 56 2.84 -16.05 2.24
N VAL A 57 1.59 -16.12 2.67
CA VAL A 57 0.65 -15.01 2.61
C VAL A 57 0.65 -14.27 3.95
N ASN A 58 0.88 -12.95 3.89
CA ASN A 58 0.86 -12.09 5.06
C ASN A 58 -0.54 -11.48 5.19
N GLU A 59 -1.47 -12.25 5.73
CA GLU A 59 -2.88 -11.84 5.80
C GLU A 59 -3.11 -10.54 6.56
N TRP A 60 -2.32 -10.29 7.61
CA TRP A 60 -2.45 -9.06 8.37
C TRP A 60 -2.20 -7.82 7.52
N VAL A 61 -1.29 -7.91 6.54
CA VAL A 61 -1.02 -6.83 5.59
C VAL A 61 -2.24 -6.60 4.70
N LYS A 62 -2.85 -7.66 4.22
CA LYS A 62 -4.07 -7.57 3.42
C LYS A 62 -5.22 -6.95 4.23
N LYS A 63 -5.33 -7.30 5.51
CA LYS A 63 -6.30 -6.70 6.43
C LYS A 63 -6.10 -5.18 6.52
N ALA A 64 -4.86 -4.72 6.61
CA ALA A 64 -4.54 -3.29 6.62
C ALA A 64 -5.00 -2.62 5.32
N VAL A 65 -4.77 -3.24 4.17
CA VAL A 65 -5.22 -2.70 2.88
C VAL A 65 -6.76 -2.56 2.86
N VAL A 66 -7.48 -3.57 3.31
CA VAL A 66 -8.94 -3.51 3.38
C VAL A 66 -9.42 -2.38 4.30
N MET A 67 -8.75 -2.20 5.44
CA MET A 67 -9.12 -1.16 6.41
C MET A 67 -8.67 0.25 6.00
N TYR A 68 -7.80 0.37 5.02
CA TYR A 68 -7.38 1.67 4.49
C TYR A 68 -8.54 2.41 3.83
N PHE A 69 -9.42 1.68 3.13
CA PHE A 69 -10.53 2.31 2.41
C PHE A 69 -11.50 3.07 3.33
N PRO A 70 -11.98 2.50 4.44
CA PRO A 70 -12.91 3.25 5.31
C PRO A 70 -12.29 4.46 5.99
N ILE A 71 -10.98 4.56 6.12
CA ILE A 71 -10.33 5.73 6.72
C ILE A 71 -9.98 6.82 5.70
N GLN A 72 -10.18 6.55 4.41
CA GLN A 72 -9.94 7.51 3.33
C GLN A 72 -11.26 8.11 2.84
N GLY A 73 -11.21 9.39 2.48
CA GLY A 73 -12.34 10.06 1.83
C GLY A 73 -12.25 9.96 0.32
N MET A 74 -13.39 10.07 -0.34
CA MET A 74 -13.44 10.16 -1.81
C MET A 74 -12.85 11.47 -2.28
N LYS A 75 -12.08 11.43 -3.36
CA LYS A 75 -11.51 12.63 -4.01
C LYS A 75 -11.68 12.52 -5.52
N THR A 76 -11.95 13.65 -6.13
CA THR A 76 -11.97 13.75 -7.58
C THR A 76 -10.59 14.20 -8.05
N ILE A 77 -10.04 13.50 -9.03
CA ILE A 77 -8.76 13.80 -9.64
C ILE A 77 -9.01 14.09 -11.13
N GLU A 78 -8.63 15.29 -11.56
CA GLU A 78 -8.74 15.69 -12.96
C GLU A 78 -7.34 15.67 -13.59
N VAL A 79 -7.20 14.97 -14.70
CA VAL A 79 -5.94 14.86 -15.42
C VAL A 79 -6.21 15.01 -16.91
N GLY A 80 -6.07 16.23 -17.43
CA GLY A 80 -6.41 16.53 -18.81
C GLY A 80 -7.87 16.15 -19.09
N PRO A 81 -8.14 15.30 -20.09
CA PRO A 81 -9.51 14.87 -20.39
C PRO A 81 -10.04 13.77 -19.48
N PHE A 82 -9.21 13.27 -18.55
CA PHE A 82 -9.59 12.17 -17.67
C PHE A 82 -10.04 12.68 -16.30
N GLU A 83 -11.02 12.00 -15.73
CA GLU A 83 -11.47 12.27 -14.37
C GLU A 83 -11.59 10.95 -13.62
N PHE A 84 -11.11 10.94 -12.38
CA PHE A 84 -11.22 9.80 -11.47
C PHE A 84 -11.89 10.26 -10.18
N HIS A 85 -12.65 9.39 -9.55
CA HIS A 85 -13.30 9.66 -8.28
C HIS A 85 -13.07 8.44 -7.38
N ASP A 86 -12.08 8.52 -6.48
CA ASP A 86 -11.61 7.37 -5.72
C ASP A 86 -11.05 7.79 -4.37
N LYS A 87 -10.82 6.80 -3.53
CA LYS A 87 -10.22 6.96 -2.21
C LYS A 87 -8.69 6.84 -2.23
N MET A 88 -8.14 6.18 -3.25
CA MET A 88 -6.71 5.94 -3.34
C MET A 88 -6.03 6.98 -4.22
N GLU A 89 -4.87 7.45 -3.76
CA GLU A 89 -4.03 8.29 -4.61
C GLU A 89 -3.38 7.46 -5.71
N LEU A 90 -3.05 8.13 -6.79
CA LEU A 90 -2.29 7.50 -7.87
C LEU A 90 -0.81 7.47 -7.52
N LYS A 91 -0.13 6.42 -7.95
CA LYS A 91 1.32 6.33 -7.80
C LYS A 91 1.99 7.35 -8.71
N LYS A 92 3.08 7.92 -8.24
CA LYS A 92 3.79 9.02 -8.89
C LYS A 92 5.30 8.78 -8.88
N ASN A 93 6.04 9.71 -9.50
CA ASN A 93 7.50 9.76 -9.46
C ASN A 93 8.15 8.56 -10.17
N TYR A 94 7.56 8.13 -11.27
CA TYR A 94 8.04 6.96 -12.00
C TYR A 94 9.47 7.13 -12.52
N ALA A 95 9.82 8.33 -12.99
CA ALA A 95 11.18 8.58 -13.47
C ALA A 95 12.22 8.34 -12.37
N GLU A 96 11.96 8.85 -11.17
CA GLU A 96 12.84 8.65 -10.01
C GLU A 96 12.89 7.17 -9.59
N LEU A 97 11.77 6.46 -9.75
CA LEU A 97 11.69 5.04 -9.43
C LEU A 97 12.31 4.14 -10.50
N GLY A 98 12.73 4.71 -11.63
CA GLY A 98 13.27 3.93 -12.73
C GLY A 98 12.22 3.08 -13.43
N VAL A 99 10.98 3.53 -13.48
CA VAL A 99 9.85 2.80 -14.07
C VAL A 99 9.35 3.53 -15.30
N ARG A 100 9.22 2.81 -16.40
CA ARG A 100 8.60 3.33 -17.61
C ARG A 100 7.10 3.03 -17.58
N VAL A 101 6.30 4.07 -17.71
CA VAL A 101 4.84 3.95 -17.70
C VAL A 101 4.30 4.35 -19.07
N VAL A 102 3.63 3.41 -19.72
CA VAL A 102 3.03 3.62 -21.03
C VAL A 102 1.63 4.20 -20.84
N PRO A 103 1.22 5.23 -21.63
CA PRO A 103 -0.11 5.79 -21.49
C PRO A 103 -1.21 4.76 -21.54
N HIS A 104 -2.13 5.01 -20.70
CA HIS A 104 -3.24 4.39 -20.05
C HIS A 104 -2.88 3.49 -18.88
N ALA A 105 -1.61 3.13 -18.67
CA ALA A 105 -1.23 2.35 -17.49
C ALA A 105 -1.36 3.21 -16.22
N ILE A 106 -1.99 2.66 -15.20
CA ILE A 106 -2.22 3.33 -13.92
C ILE A 106 -1.89 2.36 -12.79
N ALA A 107 -1.15 2.84 -11.80
CA ALA A 107 -1.00 2.15 -10.52
C ALA A 107 -1.51 3.09 -9.42
N ARG A 108 -2.02 2.49 -8.35
CA ARG A 108 -2.51 3.23 -7.18
C ARG A 108 -1.42 3.21 -6.10
N TYR A 109 -1.48 4.18 -5.21
CA TYR A 109 -0.58 4.25 -4.06
C TYR A 109 -0.67 2.95 -3.25
N GLY A 110 0.48 2.43 -2.82
CA GLY A 110 0.59 1.16 -2.12
C GLY A 110 1.07 0.02 -3.02
N ALA A 111 0.98 0.16 -4.33
CA ALA A 111 1.55 -0.80 -5.27
C ALA A 111 3.06 -0.55 -5.39
N TYR A 112 3.87 -1.56 -5.17
CA TYR A 112 5.29 -1.49 -5.44
C TYR A 112 5.58 -1.97 -6.85
N VAL A 113 6.17 -1.09 -7.65
CA VAL A 113 6.62 -1.42 -9.00
C VAL A 113 8.15 -1.43 -8.97
N ALA A 114 8.73 -2.60 -9.14
CA ALA A 114 10.18 -2.73 -9.13
C ALA A 114 10.77 -2.05 -10.37
N GLY A 115 11.61 -1.05 -10.13
CA GLY A 115 12.45 -0.50 -11.18
C GLY A 115 13.62 -1.42 -11.38
N CYS A 116 13.81 -1.90 -12.58
CA CYS A 116 15.06 -2.59 -12.89
C CYS A 116 15.57 -2.12 -14.24
N ASN A 117 16.72 -1.55 -14.17
CA ASN A 117 17.63 -1.17 -15.27
C ASN A 117 16.92 -0.78 -16.53
N HIS A 118 16.28 -0.59 -17.20
CA HIS A 118 15.65 -0.20 -18.47
C HIS A 118 14.40 -0.99 -18.83
N ASP A 119 14.07 -2.06 -18.11
CA ASP A 119 13.07 -3.01 -18.56
C ASP A 119 11.78 -3.03 -17.74
N ALA A 120 11.69 -2.31 -16.62
CA ALA A 120 10.47 -2.23 -15.84
C ALA A 120 9.44 -1.36 -16.58
N ILE A 121 8.37 -1.97 -17.05
CA ILE A 121 7.30 -1.28 -17.76
C ILE A 121 5.97 -1.58 -17.10
N LEU A 122 5.23 -0.55 -16.79
CA LEU A 122 3.85 -0.67 -16.34
C LEU A 122 2.91 -0.46 -17.54
N HIS A 123 2.06 -1.43 -17.78
CA HIS A 123 1.09 -1.41 -18.87
C HIS A 123 -0.33 -1.26 -18.37
#